data_37949d4ec1891bbeafba995a4769d3b5
#
_entry.id   37949d4ec1891bbeafba995a4769d3b5
#
_cell.length_a   1.000
_cell.length_b   1.000
_cell.length_c   1.000
_cell.angle_alpha   90.00
_cell.angle_beta   90.00
_cell.angle_gamma   90.00
#
_symmetry.space_group_name_H-M   'P 1'
#
loop_
_entity.id
_entity.type
_entity.pdbx_description
1 polymer ?
#
loop_
_entity_poly.entity_id
_entity_poly.type
_entity_poly.pdbx_seq_one_letter_code
_entity_poly.pdbx_strand_id
1 'polypeptide(L)'
;MSHIQTPVSTVLEDIEQLPLFCRMKNQKRIKRDVVMKDDQRIALTKRLLREGLLRLLSKTDLNKISVTQLCIESGINRATFYRHYEELRDILNDIKYEIFQEVAAFAEKAASKGDTRKWLELACCYFYEHSDILKILFRYRTDDDFVLFLNERFNEQYPNLINKGYFTDVDDDTMRLGTFYYAGGIYYILRQWITEPINKTPQEVAVLMYHFLNVD
;
A
#
# COMPACT_ATOMS: atom_id res chain seq x y z
N MET A 1 7.92 10.01 -39.05
CA MET A 1 8.98 8.98 -38.95
C MET A 1 8.37 7.75 -38.32
N SER A 2 8.09 6.76 -39.15
CA SER A 2 7.40 5.53 -38.76
C SER A 2 8.38 4.55 -38.12
N HIS A 3 8.20 4.28 -36.82
CA HIS A 3 8.90 3.17 -36.15
C HIS A 3 8.27 1.84 -36.64
N ILE A 4 8.99 1.18 -37.54
CA ILE A 4 8.69 -0.19 -37.98
C ILE A 4 9.02 -1.09 -36.78
N GLN A 5 7.98 -1.62 -36.13
CA GLN A 5 8.14 -2.71 -35.14
C GLN A 5 8.37 -3.99 -35.93
N THR A 6 9.59 -4.50 -35.92
CA THR A 6 9.91 -5.83 -36.42
C THR A 6 9.19 -6.90 -35.58
N PRO A 7 8.47 -7.86 -36.19
CA PRO A 7 7.77 -8.90 -35.43
C PRO A 7 8.78 -9.80 -34.70
N VAL A 8 8.39 -10.26 -33.49
CA VAL A 8 9.22 -11.08 -32.59
C VAL A 8 9.76 -12.35 -33.26
N SER A 9 9.01 -12.90 -34.22
CA SER A 9 9.44 -14.06 -35.05
C SER A 9 10.72 -13.80 -35.84
N THR A 10 10.86 -12.62 -36.42
CA THR A 10 12.05 -12.27 -37.24
C THR A 10 13.30 -12.08 -36.38
N VAL A 11 13.13 -11.60 -35.12
CA VAL A 11 14.24 -11.44 -34.16
C VAL A 11 14.73 -12.79 -33.64
N LEU A 12 13.86 -13.80 -33.57
CA LEU A 12 14.24 -15.15 -33.14
C LEU A 12 15.04 -15.92 -34.21
N GLU A 13 14.73 -15.70 -35.48
CA GLU A 13 15.48 -16.31 -36.62
C GLU A 13 16.90 -15.76 -36.72
N ASP A 14 17.12 -14.46 -36.45
CA ASP A 14 18.46 -13.87 -36.46
C ASP A 14 19.35 -14.37 -35.29
N ILE A 15 18.73 -14.80 -34.18
CA ILE A 15 19.47 -15.35 -33.01
C ILE A 15 20.01 -16.73 -33.28
N GLU A 16 19.38 -17.53 -34.18
CA GLU A 16 19.80 -18.88 -34.50
C GLU A 16 21.15 -18.94 -35.21
N GLN A 17 21.59 -17.85 -35.83
CA GLN A 17 22.84 -17.78 -36.57
C GLN A 17 24.04 -17.26 -35.73
N LEU A 18 23.84 -16.91 -34.46
CA LEU A 18 24.91 -16.41 -33.59
C LEU A 18 25.68 -17.52 -32.88
N PRO A 19 26.98 -17.35 -32.56
CA PRO A 19 27.73 -18.29 -31.72
C PRO A 19 27.03 -18.57 -30.40
N LEU A 20 27.12 -19.81 -29.90
CA LEU A 20 26.37 -20.30 -28.73
C LEU A 20 26.43 -19.36 -27.51
N PHE A 21 27.56 -18.72 -27.26
CA PHE A 21 27.78 -17.80 -26.15
C PHE A 21 27.05 -16.44 -26.33
N CYS A 22 26.97 -15.93 -27.55
CA CYS A 22 26.20 -14.73 -27.89
C CYS A 22 24.69 -15.01 -27.86
N ARG A 23 24.28 -16.20 -28.25
CA ARG A 23 22.90 -16.71 -28.24
C ARG A 23 22.33 -16.74 -26.81
N MET A 24 23.10 -17.26 -25.83
CA MET A 24 22.70 -17.30 -24.42
C MET A 24 22.60 -15.90 -23.78
N LYS A 25 23.51 -14.96 -24.13
CA LYS A 25 23.44 -13.59 -23.62
C LYS A 25 22.24 -12.82 -24.19
N ASN A 26 21.94 -12.97 -25.47
CA ASN A 26 20.80 -12.32 -26.13
C ASN A 26 19.46 -12.90 -25.65
N GLN A 27 19.33 -14.22 -25.48
CA GLN A 27 18.11 -14.80 -24.91
C GLN A 27 17.81 -14.33 -23.50
N LYS A 28 18.85 -14.17 -22.64
CA LYS A 28 18.68 -13.61 -21.28
C LYS A 28 18.27 -12.15 -21.29
N ARG A 29 18.75 -11.35 -22.26
CA ARG A 29 18.39 -9.93 -22.42
C ARG A 29 16.98 -9.80 -22.94
N ILE A 30 16.58 -10.52 -23.98
CA ILE A 30 15.23 -10.49 -24.55
C ILE A 30 14.19 -10.96 -23.50
N LYS A 31 14.47 -12.05 -22.75
CA LYS A 31 13.60 -12.49 -21.65
C LYS A 31 13.44 -11.40 -20.58
N ARG A 32 14.51 -10.70 -20.23
CA ARG A 32 14.46 -9.61 -19.24
C ARG A 32 13.65 -8.42 -19.75
N ASP A 33 13.84 -8.02 -21.00
CA ASP A 33 13.13 -6.90 -21.63
C ASP A 33 11.62 -7.21 -21.83
N VAL A 34 11.26 -8.45 -22.11
CA VAL A 34 9.87 -8.90 -22.22
C VAL A 34 9.20 -8.92 -20.84
N VAL A 35 9.87 -9.46 -19.81
CA VAL A 35 9.36 -9.46 -18.43
C VAL A 35 9.16 -8.03 -17.94
N MET A 36 10.14 -7.12 -18.13
CA MET A 36 10.01 -5.71 -17.75
C MET A 36 8.82 -5.01 -18.44
N LYS A 37 8.52 -5.32 -19.70
CA LYS A 37 7.37 -4.76 -20.43
C LYS A 37 6.05 -5.29 -19.87
N ASP A 38 5.97 -6.57 -19.54
CA ASP A 38 4.78 -7.17 -18.97
C ASP A 38 4.50 -6.61 -17.55
N ASP A 39 5.53 -6.45 -16.72
CA ASP A 39 5.40 -5.84 -15.40
C ASP A 39 4.89 -4.39 -15.49
N GLN A 40 5.38 -3.60 -16.44
CA GLN A 40 4.90 -2.23 -16.68
C GLN A 40 3.44 -2.19 -17.14
N ARG A 41 3.02 -3.16 -17.98
CA ARG A 41 1.61 -3.27 -18.42
C ARG A 41 0.69 -3.66 -17.28
N ILE A 42 1.12 -4.58 -16.42
CA ILE A 42 0.39 -4.99 -15.23
C ILE A 42 0.23 -3.79 -14.28
N ALA A 43 1.31 -3.08 -13.98
CA ALA A 43 1.30 -1.90 -13.12
C ALA A 43 0.37 -0.79 -13.68
N LEU A 44 0.43 -0.53 -14.99
CA LEU A 44 -0.47 0.42 -15.63
C LEU A 44 -1.94 -0.02 -15.54
N THR A 45 -2.24 -1.28 -15.77
CA THR A 45 -3.60 -1.83 -15.67
C THR A 45 -4.15 -1.68 -14.25
N LYS A 46 -3.38 -2.08 -13.24
CA LYS A 46 -3.75 -1.94 -11.83
C LYS A 46 -4.00 -0.47 -11.46
N ARG A 47 -3.13 0.44 -11.90
CA ARG A 47 -3.29 1.89 -11.68
C ARG A 47 -4.59 2.42 -12.30
N LEU A 48 -4.90 2.09 -13.57
CA LEU A 48 -6.12 2.55 -14.23
C LEU A 48 -7.39 2.03 -13.54
N LEU A 49 -7.39 0.76 -13.11
CA LEU A 49 -8.51 0.17 -12.36
C LEU A 49 -8.69 0.86 -11.00
N ARG A 50 -7.60 1.16 -10.29
CA ARG A 50 -7.62 1.91 -9.03
C ARG A 50 -8.21 3.30 -9.19
N GLU A 51 -7.67 4.09 -10.13
CA GLU A 51 -8.14 5.45 -10.40
C GLU A 51 -9.62 5.46 -10.80
N GLY A 52 -10.04 4.51 -11.65
CA GLY A 52 -11.44 4.34 -12.04
C GLY A 52 -12.34 4.02 -10.87
N LEU A 53 -11.93 3.10 -9.99
CA LEU A 53 -12.69 2.74 -8.80
C LEU A 53 -12.82 3.91 -7.82
N LEU A 54 -11.75 4.65 -7.56
CA LEU A 54 -11.77 5.82 -6.68
C LEU A 54 -12.71 6.92 -7.23
N ARG A 55 -12.70 7.18 -8.55
CA ARG A 55 -13.65 8.12 -9.19
C ARG A 55 -15.11 7.67 -9.05
N LEU A 56 -15.38 6.38 -9.13
CA LEU A 56 -16.75 5.86 -8.90
C LEU A 56 -17.16 5.96 -7.43
N LEU A 57 -16.26 5.62 -6.51
CA LEU A 57 -16.50 5.67 -5.06
C LEU A 57 -16.68 7.08 -4.51
N SER A 58 -16.16 8.10 -5.19
CA SER A 58 -16.44 9.50 -4.83
C SER A 58 -17.89 9.89 -5.10
N LYS A 59 -18.63 9.14 -5.94
CA LYS A 59 -19.99 9.46 -6.38
C LYS A 59 -21.03 8.48 -5.86
N THR A 60 -20.64 7.24 -5.55
CA THR A 60 -21.59 6.19 -5.16
C THR A 60 -20.91 5.14 -4.28
N ASP A 61 -21.72 4.33 -3.60
CA ASP A 61 -21.23 3.27 -2.72
C ASP A 61 -20.73 2.05 -3.50
N LEU A 62 -19.74 1.35 -2.93
CA LEU A 62 -19.13 0.16 -3.51
C LEU A 62 -20.17 -0.90 -3.95
N ASN A 63 -21.17 -1.13 -3.13
CA ASN A 63 -22.23 -2.13 -3.41
C ASN A 63 -23.11 -1.79 -4.61
N LYS A 64 -23.04 -0.55 -5.10
CA LYS A 64 -23.77 -0.08 -6.28
C LYS A 64 -22.91 -0.04 -7.53
N ILE A 65 -21.62 -0.34 -7.40
CA ILE A 65 -20.67 -0.36 -8.51
C ILE A 65 -20.54 -1.79 -9.01
N SER A 66 -20.71 -1.98 -10.31
CA SER A 66 -20.45 -3.26 -10.98
C SER A 66 -19.07 -3.28 -11.62
N VAL A 67 -18.49 -4.48 -11.80
CA VAL A 67 -17.25 -4.67 -12.55
C VAL A 67 -17.35 -4.08 -13.97
N THR A 68 -18.54 -4.16 -14.58
CA THR A 68 -18.77 -3.57 -15.92
C THR A 68 -18.64 -2.05 -15.90
N GLN A 69 -19.21 -1.37 -14.90
CA GLN A 69 -19.06 0.09 -14.76
C GLN A 69 -17.61 0.49 -14.52
N LEU A 70 -16.89 -0.26 -13.67
CA LEU A 70 -15.45 -0.01 -13.47
C LEU A 70 -14.65 -0.21 -14.75
N CYS A 71 -14.92 -1.26 -15.51
CA CYS A 71 -14.22 -1.52 -16.78
C CYS A 71 -14.45 -0.39 -17.79
N ILE A 72 -15.66 0.15 -17.88
CA ILE A 72 -15.97 1.31 -18.73
C ILE A 72 -15.22 2.55 -18.24
N GLU A 73 -15.29 2.85 -16.93
CA GLU A 73 -14.65 4.02 -16.32
C GLU A 73 -13.13 4.00 -16.45
N SER A 74 -12.50 2.83 -16.35
CA SER A 74 -11.05 2.66 -16.42
C SER A 74 -10.50 2.42 -17.83
N GLY A 75 -11.37 2.16 -18.84
CA GLY A 75 -10.96 1.76 -20.18
C GLY A 75 -10.34 0.36 -20.25
N ILE A 76 -10.60 -0.50 -19.27
CA ILE A 76 -10.07 -1.87 -19.17
C ILE A 76 -11.18 -2.86 -19.51
N ASN A 77 -10.88 -3.89 -20.30
CA ASN A 77 -11.86 -4.94 -20.58
C ASN A 77 -12.03 -5.91 -19.42
N ARG A 78 -13.21 -6.59 -19.33
CA ARG A 78 -13.55 -7.50 -18.22
C ARG A 78 -12.59 -8.68 -18.11
N ALA A 79 -12.10 -9.24 -19.22
CA ALA A 79 -11.15 -10.36 -19.18
C ALA A 79 -9.81 -9.92 -18.55
N THR A 80 -9.38 -8.69 -18.81
CA THR A 80 -8.19 -8.12 -18.18
C THR A 80 -8.43 -7.84 -16.70
N PHE A 81 -9.62 -7.36 -16.29
CA PHE A 81 -9.97 -7.21 -14.88
C PHE A 81 -9.84 -8.54 -14.15
N TYR A 82 -10.54 -9.60 -14.60
CA TYR A 82 -10.55 -10.90 -13.94
C TYR A 82 -9.21 -11.66 -13.96
N ARG A 83 -8.23 -11.19 -14.75
CA ARG A 83 -6.84 -11.69 -14.67
C ARG A 83 -6.09 -11.17 -13.46
N HIS A 84 -6.52 -10.03 -12.88
CA HIS A 84 -5.83 -9.35 -11.79
C HIS A 84 -6.61 -9.34 -10.48
N TYR A 85 -7.95 -9.39 -10.55
CA TYR A 85 -8.85 -9.25 -9.41
C TYR A 85 -10.08 -10.14 -9.58
N GLU A 86 -10.56 -10.69 -8.49
CA GLU A 86 -11.81 -11.47 -8.49
C GLU A 86 -13.01 -10.54 -8.30
N GLU A 87 -12.88 -9.54 -7.41
CA GLU A 87 -13.93 -8.57 -7.10
C GLU A 87 -13.37 -7.14 -6.93
N LEU A 88 -14.26 -6.16 -6.82
CA LEU A 88 -13.87 -4.75 -6.63
C LEU A 88 -13.15 -4.49 -5.31
N ARG A 89 -13.45 -5.28 -4.29
CA ARG A 89 -12.85 -5.18 -2.96
C ARG A 89 -11.36 -5.49 -2.98
N ASP A 90 -10.92 -6.36 -3.88
CA ASP A 90 -9.50 -6.68 -4.03
C ASP A 90 -8.66 -5.46 -4.41
N ILE A 91 -9.23 -4.55 -5.23
CA ILE A 91 -8.56 -3.29 -5.56
C ILE A 91 -8.43 -2.42 -4.32
N LEU A 92 -9.46 -2.35 -3.45
CA LEU A 92 -9.37 -1.59 -2.20
C LEU A 92 -8.33 -2.19 -1.25
N ASN A 93 -8.22 -3.50 -1.20
CA ASN A 93 -7.21 -4.18 -0.41
C ASN A 93 -5.80 -3.89 -0.94
N ASP A 94 -5.58 -3.89 -2.26
CA ASP A 94 -4.31 -3.48 -2.86
C ASP A 94 -3.96 -2.02 -2.48
N ILE A 95 -4.93 -1.09 -2.55
CA ILE A 95 -4.71 0.32 -2.17
C ILE A 95 -4.32 0.43 -0.69
N LYS A 96 -5.04 -0.26 0.20
CA LYS A 96 -4.70 -0.30 1.63
C LYS A 96 -3.29 -0.82 1.85
N TYR A 97 -2.97 -1.95 1.23
CA TYR A 97 -1.66 -2.57 1.37
C TYR A 97 -0.53 -1.61 0.96
N GLU A 98 -0.66 -0.89 -0.15
CA GLU A 98 0.34 0.08 -0.59
C GLU A 98 0.51 1.24 0.41
N ILE A 99 -0.62 1.84 0.87
CA ILE A 99 -0.57 2.88 1.90
C ILE A 99 0.17 2.39 3.15
N PHE A 100 -0.07 1.16 3.56
CA PHE A 100 0.57 0.58 4.74
C PHE A 100 2.05 0.32 4.54
N GLN A 101 2.44 -0.16 3.37
CA GLN A 101 3.86 -0.34 3.05
C GLN A 101 4.62 1.00 3.07
N GLU A 102 4.03 2.09 2.58
CA GLU A 102 4.65 3.41 2.63
C GLU A 102 4.78 3.93 4.07
N VAL A 103 3.72 3.79 4.88
CA VAL A 103 3.77 4.16 6.31
C VAL A 103 4.79 3.31 7.08
N ALA A 104 4.86 2.00 6.81
CA ALA A 104 5.85 1.11 7.41
C ALA A 104 7.28 1.50 7.03
N ALA A 105 7.53 1.88 5.78
CA ALA A 105 8.84 2.34 5.33
C ALA A 105 9.30 3.63 6.04
N PHE A 106 8.38 4.55 6.33
CA PHE A 106 8.67 5.73 7.17
C PHE A 106 9.02 5.32 8.61
N ALA A 107 8.27 4.38 9.15
CA ALA A 107 8.49 3.86 10.49
C ALA A 107 9.87 3.21 10.64
N GLU A 108 10.26 2.35 9.72
CA GLU A 108 11.57 1.70 9.69
C GLU A 108 12.71 2.70 9.67
N LYS A 109 12.60 3.71 8.79
CA LYS A 109 13.60 4.78 8.68
C LYS A 109 13.70 5.64 9.94
N ALA A 110 12.62 5.86 10.65
CA ALA A 110 12.61 6.62 11.91
C ALA A 110 13.06 5.77 13.10
N ALA A 111 12.67 4.50 13.15
CA ALA A 111 13.08 3.55 14.19
C ALA A 111 14.59 3.34 14.21
N SER A 112 15.25 3.28 13.04
CA SER A 112 16.72 3.19 12.95
C SER A 112 17.43 4.36 13.61
N LYS A 113 16.72 5.51 13.81
CA LYS A 113 17.22 6.72 14.49
C LYS A 113 16.70 6.87 15.93
N GLY A 114 15.81 5.98 16.39
CA GLY A 114 15.19 6.06 17.72
C GLY A 114 14.25 7.26 17.90
N ASP A 115 13.74 7.85 16.82
CA ASP A 115 12.91 9.07 16.85
C ASP A 115 11.44 8.76 16.57
N THR A 116 10.75 8.25 17.59
CA THR A 116 9.30 7.92 17.54
C THR A 116 8.44 9.16 17.22
N ARG A 117 8.81 10.32 17.75
CA ARG A 117 8.07 11.57 17.50
C ARG A 117 8.12 11.94 16.03
N LYS A 118 9.30 11.86 15.41
CA LYS A 118 9.47 12.16 13.99
C LYS A 118 8.71 11.19 13.10
N TRP A 119 8.68 9.91 13.47
CA TRP A 119 7.87 8.93 12.77
C TRP A 119 6.38 9.27 12.80
N LEU A 120 5.82 9.57 13.97
CA LEU A 120 4.42 9.96 14.11
C LEU A 120 4.08 11.20 13.28
N GLU A 121 4.97 12.20 13.27
CA GLU A 121 4.80 13.41 12.46
C GLU A 121 4.72 13.08 10.96
N LEU A 122 5.65 12.26 10.44
CA LEU A 122 5.67 11.84 9.04
C LEU A 122 4.43 11.01 8.68
N ALA A 123 4.01 10.09 9.55
CA ALA A 123 2.80 9.30 9.37
C ALA A 123 1.55 10.20 9.33
N CYS A 124 1.41 11.14 10.25
CA CYS A 124 0.28 12.09 10.27
C CYS A 124 0.26 12.97 9.01
N CYS A 125 1.41 13.48 8.56
CA CYS A 125 1.49 14.25 7.31
C CYS A 125 1.05 13.40 6.12
N TYR A 126 1.53 12.16 6.00
CA TYR A 126 1.15 11.24 4.94
C TYR A 126 -0.36 10.95 4.95
N PHE A 127 -0.94 10.65 6.10
CA PHE A 127 -2.39 10.41 6.24
C PHE A 127 -3.21 11.65 5.87
N TYR A 128 -2.74 12.84 6.22
CA TYR A 128 -3.41 14.09 5.86
C TYR A 128 -3.38 14.34 4.34
N GLU A 129 -2.23 14.16 3.71
CA GLU A 129 -2.06 14.31 2.25
C GLU A 129 -2.92 13.33 1.45
N HIS A 130 -3.16 12.12 1.99
CA HIS A 130 -3.96 11.07 1.36
C HIS A 130 -5.38 10.96 1.95
N SER A 131 -5.85 12.00 2.65
CA SER A 131 -7.13 11.98 3.38
C SER A 131 -8.34 11.64 2.53
N ASP A 132 -8.37 12.06 1.26
CA ASP A 132 -9.50 11.75 0.36
C ASP A 132 -9.62 10.26 0.08
N ILE A 133 -8.51 9.57 -0.17
CA ILE A 133 -8.47 8.12 -0.38
C ILE A 133 -8.79 7.41 0.93
N LEU A 134 -8.21 7.85 2.04
CA LEU A 134 -8.40 7.26 3.35
C LEU A 134 -9.86 7.37 3.82
N LYS A 135 -10.55 8.49 3.60
CA LYS A 135 -11.98 8.63 3.87
C LYS A 135 -12.82 7.57 3.14
N ILE A 136 -12.47 7.28 1.89
CA ILE A 136 -13.12 6.22 1.12
C ILE A 136 -12.83 4.85 1.77
N LEU A 137 -11.58 4.54 2.05
CA LEU A 137 -11.16 3.26 2.63
C LEU A 137 -11.78 3.01 4.01
N PHE A 138 -11.80 4.03 4.88
CA PHE A 138 -12.40 3.93 6.22
C PHE A 138 -13.93 3.79 6.22
N ARG A 139 -14.61 4.19 5.14
CA ARG A 139 -16.05 3.98 4.96
C ARG A 139 -16.40 2.51 4.73
N TYR A 140 -15.55 1.79 4.01
CA TYR A 140 -15.77 0.38 3.69
C TYR A 140 -15.06 -0.50 4.72
N ARG A 141 -15.75 -0.82 5.81
CA ARG A 141 -15.29 -1.58 6.97
C ARG A 141 -14.39 -2.77 6.62
N THR A 142 -13.11 -2.63 6.92
CA THR A 142 -12.12 -3.70 7.03
C THR A 142 -11.14 -3.31 8.13
N ASP A 143 -11.71 -2.82 9.25
CA ASP A 143 -10.95 -2.23 10.36
C ASP A 143 -10.03 -3.28 11.00
N ASP A 144 -10.46 -4.54 11.07
CA ASP A 144 -9.69 -5.61 11.67
C ASP A 144 -8.39 -5.90 10.91
N ASP A 145 -8.44 -5.91 9.57
CA ASP A 145 -7.26 -6.18 8.73
C ASP A 145 -6.17 -5.12 8.91
N PHE A 146 -6.56 -3.86 9.15
CA PHE A 146 -5.60 -2.78 9.36
C PHE A 146 -4.93 -2.84 10.74
N VAL A 147 -5.72 -3.03 11.77
CA VAL A 147 -5.20 -3.17 13.14
C VAL A 147 -4.30 -4.40 13.24
N LEU A 148 -4.69 -5.51 12.59
CA LEU A 148 -3.86 -6.72 12.51
C LEU A 148 -2.55 -6.45 11.78
N PHE A 149 -2.59 -5.78 10.62
CA PHE A 149 -1.39 -5.41 9.87
C PHE A 149 -0.45 -4.51 10.69
N LEU A 150 -0.99 -3.45 11.33
CA LEU A 150 -0.19 -2.61 12.22
C LEU A 150 0.42 -3.43 13.36
N ASN A 151 -0.37 -4.31 13.95
CA ASN A 151 0.10 -5.16 15.05
C ASN A 151 1.23 -6.10 14.62
N GLU A 152 1.11 -6.77 13.48
CA GLU A 152 2.18 -7.62 12.94
C GLU A 152 3.45 -6.81 12.69
N ARG A 153 3.34 -5.64 12.09
CA ARG A 153 4.48 -4.77 11.82
C ARG A 153 5.09 -4.19 13.09
N PHE A 154 4.28 -3.81 14.07
CA PHE A 154 4.78 -3.38 15.38
C PHE A 154 5.52 -4.51 16.10
N ASN A 155 5.01 -5.72 16.07
CA ASN A 155 5.68 -6.88 16.69
C ASN A 155 7.00 -7.24 16.01
N GLU A 156 7.07 -7.17 14.68
CA GLU A 156 8.28 -7.52 13.93
C GLU A 156 9.38 -6.45 14.02
N GLN A 157 9.01 -5.17 13.98
CA GLN A 157 9.97 -4.09 13.76
C GLN A 157 10.20 -3.22 15.00
N TYR A 158 9.29 -3.22 15.98
CA TYR A 158 9.29 -2.24 17.07
C TYR A 158 9.21 -2.78 18.50
N PRO A 159 9.76 -3.95 18.85
CA PRO A 159 9.81 -4.36 20.25
C PRO A 159 10.49 -3.29 21.13
N ASN A 160 11.42 -2.50 20.55
CA ASN A 160 12.14 -1.43 21.25
C ASN A 160 11.37 -0.10 21.39
N LEU A 161 10.33 0.17 20.59
CA LEU A 161 9.52 1.40 20.73
C LEU A 161 8.54 1.28 21.90
N ILE A 162 8.01 0.08 22.11
CA ILE A 162 7.09 -0.22 23.19
C ILE A 162 7.88 -0.50 24.50
N ASN A 163 9.13 -1.01 24.41
CA ASN A 163 9.94 -1.41 25.55
C ASN A 163 10.58 -0.26 26.35
N LYS A 164 10.48 0.99 25.91
CA LYS A 164 11.20 2.10 26.57
C LYS A 164 10.58 2.60 27.88
N GLY A 165 9.65 1.90 28.48
CA GLY A 165 9.17 2.34 29.78
C GLY A 165 8.13 1.45 30.47
N TYR A 166 7.27 0.75 29.74
CA TYR A 166 6.14 0.04 30.34
C TYR A 166 6.16 -1.49 30.19
N PHE A 167 7.00 -2.04 29.30
CA PHE A 167 7.03 -3.46 28.98
C PHE A 167 8.41 -4.09 29.16
N THR A 168 9.25 -3.54 30.05
CA THR A 168 10.45 -4.22 30.51
C THR A 168 10.05 -5.35 31.47
N ASP A 169 10.52 -6.57 31.18
CA ASP A 169 10.26 -7.76 32.00
C ASP A 169 8.79 -8.26 32.02
N VAL A 170 8.05 -8.08 30.94
CA VAL A 170 6.71 -8.66 30.77
C VAL A 170 6.76 -9.93 29.92
N ASP A 171 5.80 -10.82 30.15
CA ASP A 171 5.63 -12.03 29.34
C ASP A 171 5.10 -11.72 27.92
N ASP A 172 5.22 -12.71 27.02
CA ASP A 172 4.84 -12.57 25.60
C ASP A 172 3.34 -12.21 25.41
N ASP A 173 2.46 -12.72 26.27
CA ASP A 173 1.01 -12.42 26.18
C ASP A 173 0.74 -10.97 26.57
N THR A 174 1.37 -10.46 27.61
CA THR A 174 1.28 -9.05 28.02
C THR A 174 1.83 -8.13 26.93
N MET A 175 2.97 -8.47 26.33
CA MET A 175 3.54 -7.74 25.20
C MET A 175 2.56 -7.70 24.03
N ARG A 176 1.99 -8.85 23.67
CA ARG A 176 1.01 -8.96 22.59
C ARG A 176 -0.23 -8.11 22.82
N LEU A 177 -0.81 -8.16 24.02
CA LEU A 177 -1.98 -7.34 24.37
C LEU A 177 -1.65 -5.84 24.33
N GLY A 178 -0.49 -5.44 24.83
CA GLY A 178 0.00 -4.07 24.78
C GLY A 178 0.15 -3.54 23.35
N THR A 179 0.69 -4.36 22.45
CA THR A 179 0.83 -4.02 21.04
C THR A 179 -0.54 -3.78 20.38
N PHE A 180 -1.54 -4.63 20.64
CA PHE A 180 -2.90 -4.43 20.15
C PHE A 180 -3.54 -3.14 20.68
N TYR A 181 -3.32 -2.82 21.96
CA TYR A 181 -3.81 -1.58 22.56
C TYR A 181 -3.25 -0.35 21.84
N TYR A 182 -1.93 -0.29 21.65
CA TYR A 182 -1.29 0.84 20.99
C TYR A 182 -1.64 0.91 19.49
N ALA A 183 -1.59 -0.20 18.77
CA ALA A 183 -1.95 -0.26 17.35
C ALA A 183 -3.41 0.17 17.14
N GLY A 184 -4.33 -0.33 17.97
CA GLY A 184 -5.73 0.07 17.95
C GLY A 184 -5.93 1.54 18.27
N GLY A 185 -5.27 2.06 19.33
CA GLY A 185 -5.33 3.47 19.70
C GLY A 185 -4.87 4.40 18.59
N ILE A 186 -3.70 4.12 17.99
CA ILE A 186 -3.17 4.88 16.84
C ILE A 186 -4.16 4.85 15.67
N TYR A 187 -4.64 3.67 15.31
CA TYR A 187 -5.59 3.51 14.22
C TYR A 187 -6.86 4.34 14.42
N TYR A 188 -7.51 4.22 15.59
CA TYR A 188 -8.75 4.94 15.85
C TYR A 188 -8.58 6.44 15.93
N ILE A 189 -7.45 6.95 16.45
CA ILE A 189 -7.13 8.38 16.43
C ILE A 189 -7.01 8.89 15.00
N LEU A 190 -6.22 8.21 14.16
CA LEU A 190 -6.02 8.60 12.77
C LEU A 190 -7.32 8.53 11.97
N ARG A 191 -8.08 7.45 12.14
CA ARG A 191 -9.38 7.30 11.49
C ARG A 191 -10.33 8.44 11.87
N GLN A 192 -10.50 8.69 13.17
CA GLN A 192 -11.38 9.73 13.67
C GLN A 192 -10.96 11.11 13.17
N TRP A 193 -9.66 11.40 13.21
CA TRP A 193 -9.13 12.66 12.72
C TRP A 193 -9.36 12.88 11.22
N ILE A 194 -9.24 11.85 10.41
CA ILE A 194 -9.43 11.93 8.95
C ILE A 194 -10.91 11.96 8.56
N THR A 195 -11.79 11.23 9.28
CA THR A 195 -13.20 11.09 8.88
C THR A 195 -14.11 12.14 9.50
N GLU A 196 -13.76 12.70 10.64
CA GLU A 196 -14.57 13.68 11.37
C GLU A 196 -14.01 15.10 11.20
N PRO A 197 -14.80 16.16 11.41
CA PRO A 197 -14.38 17.56 11.27
C PRO A 197 -13.50 18.01 12.46
N ILE A 198 -12.38 17.35 12.69
CA ILE A 198 -11.42 17.68 13.75
C ILE A 198 -10.41 18.67 13.18
N ASN A 199 -10.45 19.91 13.70
CA ASN A 199 -9.56 20.99 13.26
C ASN A 199 -8.21 20.91 14.01
N LYS A 200 -7.36 19.96 13.60
CA LYS A 200 -5.98 19.82 14.11
C LYS A 200 -5.04 19.56 12.93
N THR A 201 -3.86 20.17 13.03
CA THR A 201 -2.77 19.94 12.07
C THR A 201 -2.15 18.56 12.28
N PRO A 202 -1.46 18.00 11.26
CA PRO A 202 -0.71 16.74 11.41
C PRO A 202 0.28 16.77 12.59
N GLN A 203 0.93 17.90 12.83
CA GLN A 203 1.89 18.09 13.91
C GLN A 203 1.21 18.02 15.29
N GLU A 204 0.04 18.65 15.45
CA GLU A 204 -0.73 18.60 16.70
C GLU A 204 -1.20 17.18 17.00
N VAL A 205 -1.69 16.44 15.99
CA VAL A 205 -2.11 15.04 16.15
C VAL A 205 -0.92 14.16 16.49
N ALA A 206 0.22 14.34 15.84
CA ALA A 206 1.44 13.59 16.14
C ALA A 206 1.92 13.82 17.58
N VAL A 207 1.86 15.08 18.08
CA VAL A 207 2.21 15.41 19.47
C VAL A 207 1.26 14.73 20.46
N LEU A 208 -0.04 14.75 20.19
CA LEU A 208 -1.04 14.05 21.03
C LEU A 208 -0.78 12.54 21.07
N MET A 209 -0.56 11.93 19.91
CA MET A 209 -0.26 10.49 19.84
C MET A 209 1.04 10.14 20.58
N TYR A 210 2.07 10.99 20.46
CA TYR A 210 3.33 10.81 21.18
C TYR A 210 3.12 10.87 22.70
N HIS A 211 2.31 11.79 23.19
CA HIS A 211 1.97 11.86 24.63
C HIS A 211 1.21 10.62 25.10
N PHE A 212 0.25 10.12 24.30
CA PHE A 212 -0.50 8.91 24.67
C PHE A 212 0.37 7.63 24.67
N LEU A 213 1.45 7.61 23.89
CA LEU A 213 2.42 6.52 23.87
C LEU A 213 3.44 6.60 25.02
N ASN A 214 3.64 7.78 25.63
CA ASN A 214 4.62 8.03 26.68
C ASN A 214 3.91 8.65 27.89
N VAL A 215 2.84 8.02 28.37
CA VAL A 215 2.19 8.45 29.63
C VAL A 215 3.16 8.16 30.77
N ASP A 216 3.73 9.21 31.36
CA ASP A 216 4.55 9.17 32.56
C ASP A 216 3.70 8.76 33.77
#